data_418f4e5c9aa867daacf1369fb0733688
#
_entry.id   418f4e5c9aa867daacf1369fb0733688
#
_cell.length_a   1.000
_cell.length_b   1.000
_cell.length_c   1.000
_cell.angle_alpha   90.00
_cell.angle_beta   90.00
_cell.angle_gamma   90.00
#
_symmetry.space_group_name_H-M   'P 1'
#
loop_
_entity.id
_entity.type
_entity.pdbx_description
1 polymer ?
#
loop_
_entity_poly.entity_id
_entity_poly.type
_entity_poly.pdbx_seq_one_letter_code
_entity_poly.pdbx_strand_id
1 'polypeptide(L)'
;GNTMESISVIGAGVAGLTVATELTDQGCSVTLFDRVKSPGPHHCSWWAGGMLAPWCEYERAEEPVLRLGQQAIEWWSQRTRVETKGTLVVAPPRDRASLSSFARRTHEFSNVNGEQIAALEPDLAGRFTRGLWFEKEAHLDVRKALNDLKADLLGRGCTIETTEPPTEGRRVDCRGLAAQDVLTDLRGVKGEMLVVRCPDVQLTRPVRFLHPRIPLYIVPRGDDVYMLGATMIESDDRHCVTARSMLELLSAAYALNPAFGEAEILEIGVDARPAFPWRGSVNRVWMAGSDRCVPGTDGQGQVVWRQLRRGERALPKNGP
;
A
#
# COMPACT_ATOMS: atom_id res chain seq x y z
N GLY A 1 38.25 -13.37 -6.14
CA GLY A 1 37.59 -12.18 -5.68
C GLY A 1 36.18 -12.13 -6.22
N ASN A 2 35.20 -12.12 -5.36
CA ASN A 2 33.82 -11.96 -5.79
C ASN A 2 33.62 -10.55 -6.33
N THR A 3 33.48 -10.43 -7.65
CA THR A 3 33.08 -9.19 -8.27
C THR A 3 31.64 -8.92 -7.85
N MET A 4 31.42 -7.79 -7.18
CA MET A 4 30.11 -7.31 -6.82
C MET A 4 29.30 -7.05 -8.09
N GLU A 5 28.14 -7.68 -8.20
CA GLU A 5 27.26 -7.50 -9.33
C GLU A 5 26.65 -6.10 -9.29
N SER A 6 26.72 -5.37 -10.41
CA SER A 6 26.13 -4.02 -10.54
C SER A 6 24.75 -4.12 -11.19
N ILE A 7 23.79 -3.54 -10.54
CA ILE A 7 22.38 -3.56 -10.99
C ILE A 7 21.83 -2.15 -10.99
N SER A 8 21.15 -1.80 -12.08
CA SER A 8 20.41 -0.55 -12.21
C SER A 8 18.94 -0.79 -11.88
N VAL A 9 18.42 -0.09 -10.89
CA VAL A 9 17.02 -0.13 -10.51
C VAL A 9 16.35 1.14 -10.97
N ILE A 10 15.35 1.02 -11.83
CA ILE A 10 14.66 2.16 -12.46
C ILE A 10 13.35 2.41 -11.73
N GLY A 11 13.25 3.57 -11.12
CA GLY A 11 12.15 3.96 -10.24
C GLY A 11 12.52 3.85 -8.77
N ALA A 12 12.32 4.93 -8.02
CA ALA A 12 12.64 5.03 -6.59
C ALA A 12 11.39 5.22 -5.72
N GLY A 13 10.28 4.63 -6.13
CA GLY A 13 9.09 4.44 -5.31
C GLY A 13 9.27 3.21 -4.40
N VAL A 14 8.18 2.71 -3.80
CA VAL A 14 8.27 1.58 -2.87
C VAL A 14 8.87 0.34 -3.52
N ALA A 15 8.48 0.03 -4.75
CA ALA A 15 9.02 -1.14 -5.45
C ALA A 15 10.52 -1.02 -5.68
N GLY A 16 10.98 0.11 -6.21
CA GLY A 16 12.39 0.34 -6.46
C GLY A 16 13.23 0.34 -5.20
N LEU A 17 12.76 1.01 -4.15
CA LEU A 17 13.47 1.07 -2.88
C LEU A 17 13.52 -0.30 -2.17
N THR A 18 12.45 -1.08 -2.21
CA THR A 18 12.43 -2.43 -1.59
C THR A 18 13.31 -3.40 -2.37
N VAL A 19 13.25 -3.38 -3.69
CA VAL A 19 14.12 -4.22 -4.54
C VAL A 19 15.58 -3.83 -4.34
N ALA A 20 15.90 -2.54 -4.34
CA ALA A 20 17.26 -2.07 -4.10
C ALA A 20 17.78 -2.52 -2.72
N THR A 21 16.93 -2.48 -1.70
CA THR A 21 17.27 -2.95 -0.36
C THR A 21 17.61 -4.45 -0.36
N GLU A 22 16.75 -5.27 -0.98
CA GLU A 22 16.99 -6.71 -1.08
C GLU A 22 18.28 -7.03 -1.85
N LEU A 23 18.50 -6.37 -2.97
CA LEU A 23 19.71 -6.58 -3.77
C LEU A 23 20.96 -6.15 -3.02
N THR A 24 20.90 -5.04 -2.31
CA THR A 24 22.01 -4.56 -1.47
C THR A 24 22.29 -5.53 -0.32
N ASP A 25 21.25 -6.07 0.30
CA ASP A 25 21.39 -7.09 1.34
C ASP A 25 22.08 -8.36 0.81
N GLN A 26 21.89 -8.68 -0.47
CA GLN A 26 22.56 -9.81 -1.14
C GLN A 26 23.98 -9.50 -1.62
N GLY A 27 24.48 -8.30 -1.38
CA GLY A 27 25.84 -7.89 -1.75
C GLY A 27 25.97 -7.29 -3.14
N CYS A 28 24.88 -6.99 -3.82
CA CYS A 28 24.92 -6.32 -5.12
C CYS A 28 25.25 -4.83 -4.95
N SER A 29 25.90 -4.26 -5.96
CA SER A 29 26.08 -2.82 -6.09
C SER A 29 24.87 -2.25 -6.85
N VAL A 30 24.10 -1.41 -6.21
CA VAL A 30 22.84 -0.89 -6.78
C VAL A 30 22.93 0.59 -7.04
N THR A 31 22.50 1.01 -8.23
CA THR A 31 22.23 2.40 -8.57
C THR A 31 20.76 2.54 -8.89
N LEU A 32 20.09 3.47 -8.22
CA LEU A 32 18.71 3.81 -8.50
C LEU A 32 18.63 4.96 -9.50
N PHE A 33 17.68 4.90 -10.40
CA PHE A 33 17.40 5.94 -11.37
C PHE A 33 15.96 6.42 -11.22
N ASP A 34 15.77 7.70 -11.03
CA ASP A 34 14.45 8.33 -10.96
C ASP A 34 14.57 9.77 -11.45
N ARG A 35 13.48 10.32 -11.92
CA ARG A 35 13.44 11.74 -12.33
C ARG A 35 13.67 12.70 -11.18
N VAL A 36 13.32 12.28 -9.97
CA VAL A 36 13.47 13.04 -8.74
C VAL A 36 14.17 12.19 -7.69
N LYS A 37 15.17 12.75 -7.01
CA LYS A 37 15.99 12.01 -6.03
C LYS A 37 15.26 11.67 -4.74
N SER A 38 14.19 12.39 -4.40
CA SER A 38 13.47 12.20 -3.14
C SER A 38 12.12 11.55 -3.37
N PRO A 39 11.66 10.65 -2.47
CA PRO A 39 10.28 10.21 -2.48
C PRO A 39 9.31 11.38 -2.39
N GLY A 40 8.21 11.32 -3.12
CA GLY A 40 7.26 12.40 -3.13
C GLY A 40 5.99 12.09 -3.94
N PRO A 41 5.15 13.11 -4.17
CA PRO A 41 3.84 12.95 -4.82
C PRO A 41 3.86 12.35 -6.22
N HIS A 42 5.02 12.35 -6.88
CA HIS A 42 5.21 11.75 -8.19
C HIS A 42 5.23 10.21 -8.16
N HIS A 43 5.40 9.62 -6.99
CA HIS A 43 5.31 8.17 -6.79
C HIS A 43 3.91 7.79 -6.32
N CYS A 44 3.29 6.76 -6.91
CA CYS A 44 1.99 6.28 -6.46
C CYS A 44 2.01 5.80 -5.00
N SER A 45 3.12 5.25 -4.54
CA SER A 45 3.28 4.80 -3.17
C SER A 45 3.22 5.91 -2.12
N TRP A 46 3.51 7.16 -2.50
CA TRP A 46 3.35 8.32 -1.62
C TRP A 46 1.91 8.47 -1.10
N TRP A 47 0.95 8.02 -1.91
CA TRP A 47 -0.48 8.09 -1.65
C TRP A 47 -1.06 6.79 -1.10
N ALA A 48 -0.23 5.79 -0.81
CA ALA A 48 -0.68 4.53 -0.23
C ALA A 48 -1.09 4.70 1.25
N GLY A 49 -2.02 3.85 1.70
CA GLY A 49 -2.55 3.90 3.05
C GLY A 49 -1.56 3.51 4.14
N GLY A 50 -0.64 2.61 3.82
CA GLY A 50 0.33 2.10 4.78
C GLY A 50 -0.18 0.95 5.63
N MET A 51 -1.28 0.31 5.25
CA MET A 51 -1.80 -0.86 5.94
C MET A 51 -1.01 -2.11 5.56
N LEU A 52 -0.50 -2.81 6.56
CA LEU A 52 0.08 -4.14 6.45
C LEU A 52 -0.97 -5.12 6.97
N ALA A 53 -1.99 -5.32 6.15
CA ALA A 53 -3.25 -5.93 6.53
C ALA A 53 -3.63 -7.07 5.57
N PRO A 54 -2.91 -8.22 5.63
CA PRO A 54 -3.10 -9.29 4.64
C PRO A 54 -4.49 -9.89 4.65
N TRP A 55 -5.15 -9.94 5.81
CA TRP A 55 -6.50 -10.52 5.91
C TRP A 55 -7.59 -9.49 5.63
N CYS A 56 -7.44 -8.27 6.13
CA CYS A 56 -8.41 -7.20 5.93
C CYS A 56 -8.43 -6.67 4.50
N GLU A 57 -7.26 -6.49 3.88
CA GLU A 57 -7.16 -5.96 2.52
C GLU A 57 -7.36 -7.02 1.44
N TYR A 58 -6.97 -8.26 1.71
CA TYR A 58 -7.01 -9.36 0.75
C TYR A 58 -8.14 -10.33 1.11
N GLU A 59 -9.38 -9.85 1.11
CA GLU A 59 -10.56 -10.59 1.54
C GLU A 59 -10.68 -12.01 0.93
N ARG A 60 -10.15 -12.20 -0.28
CA ARG A 60 -10.16 -13.48 -0.98
C ARG A 60 -8.76 -13.96 -1.29
N ALA A 61 -7.78 -13.55 -0.49
CA ALA A 61 -6.40 -13.92 -0.74
C ALA A 61 -6.17 -15.41 -0.48
N GLU A 62 -5.43 -16.04 -1.39
CA GLU A 62 -4.98 -17.40 -1.21
C GLU A 62 -3.86 -17.48 -0.16
N GLU A 63 -3.65 -18.67 0.40
CA GLU A 63 -2.66 -18.92 1.45
C GLU A 63 -1.26 -18.35 1.17
N PRO A 64 -0.67 -18.49 -0.03
CA PRO A 64 0.63 -17.88 -0.30
C PRO A 64 0.64 -16.38 -0.17
N VAL A 65 -0.47 -15.71 -0.53
CA VAL A 65 -0.62 -14.25 -0.41
C VAL A 65 -0.64 -13.83 1.06
N LEU A 66 -1.40 -14.54 1.88
CA LEU A 66 -1.51 -14.28 3.31
C LEU A 66 -0.16 -14.45 4.02
N ARG A 67 0.56 -15.54 3.72
CA ARG A 67 1.87 -15.81 4.30
C ARG A 67 2.89 -14.73 3.96
N LEU A 68 2.92 -14.29 2.72
CA LEU A 68 3.83 -13.22 2.29
C LEU A 68 3.47 -11.88 2.91
N GLY A 69 2.17 -11.62 3.13
CA GLY A 69 1.71 -10.44 3.85
C GLY A 69 2.20 -10.40 5.30
N GLN A 70 2.24 -11.55 5.99
CA GLN A 70 2.80 -11.65 7.33
C GLN A 70 4.31 -11.42 7.33
N GLN A 71 5.04 -11.98 6.38
CA GLN A 71 6.47 -11.74 6.21
C GLN A 71 6.79 -10.27 5.95
N ALA A 72 5.89 -9.56 5.29
CA ALA A 72 6.04 -8.13 5.04
C ALA A 72 6.08 -7.30 6.34
N ILE A 73 5.26 -7.63 7.32
CA ILE A 73 5.28 -6.96 8.63
C ILE A 73 6.66 -7.07 9.27
N GLU A 74 7.23 -8.27 9.27
CA GLU A 74 8.57 -8.51 9.80
C GLU A 74 9.64 -7.77 8.98
N TRP A 75 9.57 -7.84 7.66
CA TRP A 75 10.50 -7.18 6.76
C TRP A 75 10.55 -5.66 7.00
N TRP A 76 9.39 -5.03 7.08
CA TRP A 76 9.28 -3.59 7.34
C TRP A 76 9.72 -3.21 8.75
N SER A 77 9.39 -4.04 9.75
CA SER A 77 9.75 -3.78 11.15
C SER A 77 11.25 -3.69 11.37
N GLN A 78 12.04 -4.37 10.55
CA GLN A 78 13.50 -4.32 10.61
C GLN A 78 14.09 -3.03 10.02
N ARG A 79 13.30 -2.25 9.28
CA ARG A 79 13.79 -1.13 8.47
C ARG A 79 13.16 0.21 8.80
N THR A 80 11.97 0.21 9.32
CA THR A 80 11.23 1.41 9.70
C THR A 80 10.31 1.12 10.87
N ARG A 81 9.70 2.16 11.43
CA ARG A 81 8.73 1.98 12.50
C ARG A 81 7.43 1.40 11.97
N VAL A 82 7.01 0.28 12.52
CA VAL A 82 5.74 -0.38 12.24
C VAL A 82 4.91 -0.41 13.51
N GLU A 83 3.65 0.01 13.40
CA GLU A 83 2.69 -0.05 14.49
C GLU A 83 1.91 -1.37 14.39
N THR A 84 2.08 -2.23 15.40
CA THR A 84 1.44 -3.56 15.46
C THR A 84 0.17 -3.53 16.29
N LYS A 85 -0.75 -2.64 15.95
CA LYS A 85 -1.97 -2.38 16.72
C LYS A 85 -3.23 -2.99 16.12
N GLY A 86 -3.08 -3.81 15.08
CA GLY A 86 -4.18 -4.47 14.41
C GLY A 86 -5.00 -3.55 13.52
N THR A 87 -6.09 -4.10 13.00
CA THR A 87 -7.07 -3.39 12.18
C THR A 87 -8.47 -3.67 12.71
N LEU A 88 -9.29 -2.64 12.83
CA LEU A 88 -10.69 -2.76 13.20
C LEU A 88 -11.58 -2.55 11.97
N VAL A 89 -12.50 -3.50 11.74
CA VAL A 89 -13.50 -3.39 10.67
C VAL A 89 -14.87 -3.20 11.31
N VAL A 90 -15.57 -2.15 10.90
CA VAL A 90 -16.93 -1.84 11.36
C VAL A 90 -17.83 -1.54 10.16
N ALA A 91 -19.13 -1.69 10.36
CA ALA A 91 -20.14 -1.36 9.37
C ALA A 91 -21.23 -0.50 10.03
N PRO A 92 -22.03 0.24 9.25
CA PRO A 92 -23.18 0.95 9.81
C PRO A 92 -24.05 -0.01 10.64
N PRO A 93 -24.58 0.41 11.81
CA PRO A 93 -25.31 -0.50 12.70
C PRO A 93 -26.50 -1.20 12.05
N ARG A 94 -27.08 -0.59 11.03
CA ARG A 94 -28.22 -1.16 10.28
C ARG A 94 -27.79 -2.13 9.18
N ASP A 95 -26.50 -2.18 8.85
CA ASP A 95 -25.97 -3.02 7.78
C ASP A 95 -25.18 -4.21 8.34
N ARG A 96 -25.92 -5.18 8.89
CA ARG A 96 -25.32 -6.42 9.40
C ARG A 96 -24.81 -7.32 8.28
N ALA A 97 -25.40 -7.23 7.10
CA ALA A 97 -25.07 -8.10 5.98
C ALA A 97 -23.67 -7.83 5.45
N SER A 98 -23.24 -6.58 5.36
CA SER A 98 -21.91 -6.22 4.90
C SER A 98 -20.82 -6.79 5.80
N LEU A 99 -20.97 -6.68 7.12
CA LEU A 99 -19.99 -7.21 8.06
C LEU A 99 -19.92 -8.75 8.01
N SER A 100 -21.07 -9.41 7.98
CA SER A 100 -21.15 -10.86 7.86
C SER A 100 -20.59 -11.37 6.54
N SER A 101 -20.87 -10.68 5.45
CA SER A 101 -20.33 -10.99 4.13
C SER A 101 -18.81 -10.83 4.09
N PHE A 102 -18.30 -9.77 4.70
CA PHE A 102 -16.88 -9.56 4.83
C PHE A 102 -16.20 -10.68 5.63
N ALA A 103 -16.78 -11.04 6.78
CA ALA A 103 -16.27 -12.09 7.64
C ALA A 103 -16.16 -13.46 6.92
N ARG A 104 -17.09 -13.76 6.02
CA ARG A 104 -17.06 -15.02 5.26
C ARG A 104 -15.93 -15.08 4.21
N ARG A 105 -15.38 -13.93 3.83
CA ARG A 105 -14.35 -13.83 2.78
C ARG A 105 -12.93 -13.75 3.33
N THR A 106 -12.78 -13.73 4.65
CA THR A 106 -11.48 -13.57 5.30
C THR A 106 -11.41 -14.45 6.55
N HIS A 107 -10.28 -14.42 7.23
CA HIS A 107 -10.04 -15.15 8.48
C HIS A 107 -8.97 -14.44 9.32
N GLU A 108 -8.56 -15.05 10.42
CA GLU A 108 -7.62 -14.47 11.39
C GLU A 108 -8.17 -13.21 12.06
N PHE A 109 -9.44 -13.21 12.37
CA PHE A 109 -10.11 -12.14 13.10
C PHE A 109 -10.87 -12.70 14.31
N SER A 110 -11.15 -11.81 15.25
CA SER A 110 -12.09 -12.04 16.35
C SER A 110 -13.34 -11.18 16.14
N ASN A 111 -14.49 -11.69 16.47
CA ASN A 111 -15.71 -10.89 16.56
C ASN A 111 -15.63 -10.04 17.84
N VAL A 112 -15.96 -8.75 17.72
CA VAL A 112 -15.96 -7.82 18.84
C VAL A 112 -17.35 -7.17 18.97
N ASN A 113 -17.76 -6.93 20.22
CA ASN A 113 -18.99 -6.22 20.54
C ASN A 113 -18.73 -4.72 20.78
N GLY A 114 -19.79 -3.97 21.10
CA GLY A 114 -19.68 -2.53 21.31
C GLY A 114 -18.74 -2.13 22.45
N GLU A 115 -18.71 -2.88 23.54
CA GLU A 115 -17.78 -2.61 24.66
C GLU A 115 -16.32 -2.85 24.26
N GLN A 116 -16.07 -3.91 23.53
CA GLN A 116 -14.73 -4.23 23.02
C GLN A 116 -14.26 -3.19 21.99
N ILE A 117 -15.17 -2.73 21.12
CA ILE A 117 -14.87 -1.63 20.17
C ILE A 117 -14.53 -0.36 20.95
N ALA A 118 -15.28 -0.02 21.98
CA ALA A 118 -15.03 1.15 22.82
C ALA A 118 -13.67 1.04 23.55
N ALA A 119 -13.29 -0.16 23.95
CA ALA A 119 -11.97 -0.39 24.59
C ALA A 119 -10.83 -0.23 23.58
N LEU A 120 -11.00 -0.71 22.35
CA LEU A 120 -10.02 -0.56 21.28
C LEU A 120 -9.90 0.88 20.81
N GLU A 121 -11.06 1.52 20.57
CA GLU A 121 -11.17 2.88 20.05
C GLU A 121 -12.23 3.65 20.83
N PRO A 122 -11.83 4.37 21.90
CA PRO A 122 -12.79 5.11 22.73
C PRO A 122 -13.66 6.10 21.96
N ASP A 123 -13.12 6.71 20.90
CA ASP A 123 -13.87 7.67 20.08
C ASP A 123 -14.89 7.02 19.14
N LEU A 124 -14.94 5.70 19.11
CA LEU A 124 -16.01 4.94 18.46
C LEU A 124 -17.03 4.36 19.46
N ALA A 125 -16.92 4.69 20.73
CA ALA A 125 -17.81 4.20 21.77
C ALA A 125 -19.27 4.59 21.49
N GLY A 126 -20.17 3.61 21.62
CA GLY A 126 -21.59 3.83 21.42
C GLY A 126 -22.06 3.94 19.97
N ARG A 127 -21.17 3.84 19.01
CA ARG A 127 -21.47 4.02 17.59
C ARG A 127 -21.68 2.70 16.85
N PHE A 128 -21.05 1.64 17.31
CA PHE A 128 -21.08 0.33 16.68
C PHE A 128 -21.31 -0.74 17.72
N THR A 129 -22.11 -1.73 17.37
CA THR A 129 -22.44 -2.86 18.26
C THR A 129 -21.65 -4.11 17.92
N ARG A 130 -21.08 -4.18 16.72
CA ARG A 130 -20.33 -5.32 16.23
C ARG A 130 -19.21 -4.85 15.33
N GLY A 131 -18.10 -5.58 15.34
CA GLY A 131 -16.97 -5.37 14.46
C GLY A 131 -16.12 -6.64 14.32
N LEU A 132 -15.11 -6.55 13.48
CA LEU A 132 -14.09 -7.58 13.33
C LEU A 132 -12.75 -7.00 13.76
N TRP A 133 -12.02 -7.74 14.56
CA TRP A 133 -10.73 -7.37 15.10
C TRP A 133 -9.63 -8.25 14.54
N PHE A 134 -8.73 -7.64 13.77
CA PHE A 134 -7.56 -8.30 13.17
C PHE A 134 -6.31 -7.95 13.97
N GLU A 135 -6.07 -8.68 15.04
CA GLU A 135 -5.01 -8.41 16.01
C GLU A 135 -3.60 -8.49 15.40
N LYS A 136 -3.40 -9.39 14.44
CA LYS A 136 -2.09 -9.68 13.87
C LYS A 136 -1.68 -8.73 12.74
N GLU A 137 -2.51 -7.75 12.44
CA GLU A 137 -2.21 -6.77 11.41
C GLU A 137 -1.46 -5.57 11.94
N ALA A 138 -0.86 -4.80 11.04
CA ALA A 138 -0.03 -3.65 11.37
C ALA A 138 -0.22 -2.53 10.37
N HIS A 139 0.39 -1.39 10.65
CA HIS A 139 0.44 -0.26 9.71
C HIS A 139 1.72 0.53 9.91
N LEU A 140 2.02 1.37 8.94
CA LEU A 140 3.17 2.27 8.99
C LEU A 140 2.84 3.61 8.31
N ASP A 141 3.67 4.60 8.58
CA ASP A 141 3.68 5.83 7.80
C ASP A 141 4.50 5.58 6.53
N VAL A 142 3.82 5.53 5.39
CA VAL A 142 4.45 5.21 4.10
C VAL A 142 5.56 6.19 3.76
N ARG A 143 5.33 7.48 3.98
CA ARG A 143 6.28 8.53 3.62
C ARG A 143 7.55 8.44 4.44
N LYS A 144 7.40 8.18 5.74
CA LYS A 144 8.54 7.90 6.62
C LYS A 144 9.27 6.62 6.19
N ALA A 145 8.52 5.56 5.87
CA ALA A 145 9.10 4.30 5.44
C ALA A 145 9.94 4.46 4.17
N LEU A 146 9.45 5.19 3.16
CA LEU A 146 10.19 5.46 1.93
C LEU A 146 11.47 6.25 2.21
N ASN A 147 11.39 7.26 3.06
CA ASN A 147 12.57 8.06 3.45
C ASN A 147 13.56 7.24 4.26
N ASP A 148 13.11 6.36 5.13
CA ASP A 148 13.98 5.48 5.91
C ASP A 148 14.73 4.48 5.02
N LEU A 149 14.05 3.88 4.04
CA LEU A 149 14.70 3.00 3.05
C LEU A 149 15.74 3.75 2.22
N LYS A 150 15.39 4.95 1.76
CA LYS A 150 16.32 5.79 1.01
C LYS A 150 17.57 6.12 1.84
N ALA A 151 17.39 6.57 3.07
CA ALA A 151 18.49 6.93 3.95
C ALA A 151 19.43 5.74 4.20
N ASP A 152 18.87 4.56 4.44
CA ASP A 152 19.64 3.34 4.63
C ASP A 152 20.45 2.98 3.38
N LEU A 153 19.83 3.02 2.22
CA LEU A 153 20.50 2.73 0.95
C LEU A 153 21.65 3.69 0.65
N LEU A 154 21.42 4.99 0.84
CA LEU A 154 22.48 6.00 0.65
C LEU A 154 23.62 5.80 1.64
N GLY A 155 23.29 5.45 2.89
CA GLY A 155 24.30 5.14 3.91
C GLY A 155 25.14 3.90 3.60
N ARG A 156 24.61 3.00 2.79
CA ARG A 156 25.32 1.78 2.34
C ARG A 156 26.00 1.93 0.98
N GLY A 157 26.06 3.15 0.44
CA GLY A 157 26.79 3.45 -0.79
C GLY A 157 25.96 3.38 -2.07
N CYS A 158 24.66 3.11 -2.00
CA CYS A 158 23.79 3.25 -3.15
C CYS A 158 23.64 4.72 -3.52
N THR A 159 23.45 4.99 -4.82
CA THR A 159 23.19 6.35 -5.30
C THR A 159 21.85 6.40 -6.03
N ILE A 160 21.23 7.56 -6.04
CA ILE A 160 20.04 7.85 -6.84
C ILE A 160 20.43 8.88 -7.89
N GLU A 161 20.32 8.48 -9.15
CA GLU A 161 20.70 9.31 -10.30
C GLU A 161 19.45 9.80 -11.03
N THR A 162 19.51 11.02 -11.52
CA THR A 162 18.42 11.64 -12.31
C THR A 162 18.68 11.58 -13.81
N THR A 163 19.80 11.05 -14.21
CA THR A 163 20.19 10.84 -15.61
C THR A 163 19.46 9.64 -16.20
N GLU A 164 19.52 9.50 -17.52
CA GLU A 164 19.00 8.30 -18.19
C GLU A 164 19.74 7.05 -17.69
N PRO A 165 19.00 5.97 -17.38
CA PRO A 165 19.65 4.72 -16.98
C PRO A 165 20.45 4.12 -18.14
N PRO A 166 21.50 3.34 -17.83
CA PRO A 166 22.26 2.63 -18.86
C PRO A 166 21.37 1.70 -19.67
N THR A 167 21.65 1.58 -20.96
CA THR A 167 20.93 0.66 -21.85
C THR A 167 21.49 -0.76 -21.79
N GLU A 168 22.71 -0.91 -21.27
CA GLU A 168 23.40 -2.18 -21.10
C GLU A 168 23.49 -2.56 -19.63
N GLY A 169 23.78 -3.83 -19.38
CA GLY A 169 23.89 -4.37 -18.04
C GLY A 169 22.57 -4.83 -17.46
N ARG A 170 22.60 -5.25 -16.20
CA ARG A 170 21.39 -5.72 -15.51
C ARG A 170 20.54 -4.54 -15.06
N ARG A 171 19.27 -4.62 -15.39
CA ARG A 171 18.26 -3.60 -15.09
C ARG A 171 17.04 -4.22 -14.44
N VAL A 172 16.50 -3.54 -13.46
CA VAL A 172 15.22 -3.88 -12.84
C VAL A 172 14.29 -2.69 -13.04
N ASP A 173 13.17 -2.88 -13.74
CA ASP A 173 12.22 -1.81 -14.01
C ASP A 173 11.11 -1.79 -12.96
N CYS A 174 11.14 -0.78 -12.12
CA CYS A 174 10.19 -0.55 -11.05
C CYS A 174 9.40 0.77 -11.23
N ARG A 175 9.18 1.19 -12.48
CA ARG A 175 8.59 2.49 -12.81
C ARG A 175 7.07 2.59 -12.58
N GLY A 176 6.41 1.52 -12.20
CA GLY A 176 4.96 1.53 -12.07
C GLY A 176 4.27 1.64 -13.44
N LEU A 177 3.30 2.54 -13.59
CA LEU A 177 2.60 2.72 -14.88
C LEU A 177 3.52 3.17 -16.02
N ALA A 178 4.61 3.85 -15.72
CA ALA A 178 5.57 4.22 -16.76
C ALA A 178 6.20 3.00 -17.44
N ALA A 179 6.07 1.81 -16.88
CA ALA A 179 6.51 0.57 -17.50
C ALA A 179 5.55 0.01 -18.57
N GLN A 180 4.44 0.71 -18.87
CA GLN A 180 3.50 0.28 -19.90
C GLN A 180 4.11 0.16 -21.32
N ASP A 181 5.22 0.83 -21.54
CA ASP A 181 5.99 0.71 -22.77
C ASP A 181 6.56 -0.70 -22.97
N VAL A 182 6.84 -1.43 -21.89
CA VAL A 182 7.37 -2.79 -21.93
C VAL A 182 6.39 -3.84 -21.40
N LEU A 183 5.43 -3.44 -20.56
CA LEU A 183 4.40 -4.30 -19.98
C LEU A 183 3.02 -3.91 -20.53
N THR A 184 2.66 -4.49 -21.65
CA THR A 184 1.49 -4.06 -22.44
C THR A 184 0.14 -4.39 -21.79
N ASP A 185 0.10 -5.32 -20.84
CA ASP A 185 -1.10 -5.68 -20.09
C ASP A 185 -1.27 -4.88 -18.78
N LEU A 186 -0.36 -3.96 -18.50
CA LEU A 186 -0.42 -3.11 -17.31
C LEU A 186 -1.46 -2.01 -17.48
N ARG A 187 -2.36 -1.88 -16.52
CA ARG A 187 -3.42 -0.86 -16.51
C ARG A 187 -3.28 0.06 -15.30
N GLY A 188 -3.90 1.24 -15.40
CA GLY A 188 -4.05 2.16 -14.31
C GLY A 188 -5.31 1.89 -13.49
N VAL A 189 -5.18 1.94 -12.16
CA VAL A 189 -6.31 2.02 -11.24
C VAL A 189 -6.20 3.32 -10.47
N LYS A 190 -7.15 4.22 -10.70
CA LYS A 190 -7.18 5.53 -10.05
C LYS A 190 -7.58 5.37 -8.59
N GLY A 191 -6.76 5.90 -7.71
CA GLY A 191 -7.06 6.01 -6.27
C GLY A 191 -7.10 7.47 -5.84
N GLU A 192 -8.20 7.89 -5.25
CA GLU A 192 -8.39 9.24 -4.72
C GLU A 192 -8.41 9.17 -3.20
N MET A 193 -7.71 10.10 -2.55
CA MET A 193 -7.55 10.09 -1.09
C MET A 193 -7.38 11.49 -0.53
N LEU A 194 -7.51 11.55 0.79
CA LEU A 194 -7.37 12.77 1.57
C LEU A 194 -6.37 12.54 2.69
N VAL A 195 -5.63 13.58 3.02
CA VAL A 195 -4.88 13.66 4.28
C VAL A 195 -5.52 14.79 5.09
N VAL A 196 -5.93 14.48 6.31
CA VAL A 196 -6.63 15.41 7.19
C VAL A 196 -5.96 15.47 8.55
N ARG A 197 -6.11 16.61 9.23
CA ARG A 197 -5.79 16.76 10.65
C ARG A 197 -7.09 16.87 11.43
N CYS A 198 -7.27 16.01 12.42
CA CYS A 198 -8.48 16.02 13.25
C CYS A 198 -8.13 15.71 14.71
N PRO A 199 -7.84 16.76 15.52
CA PRO A 199 -7.51 16.56 16.94
C PRO A 199 -8.69 16.02 17.75
N ASP A 200 -9.91 16.24 17.29
CA ASP A 200 -11.13 15.87 18.02
C ASP A 200 -11.46 14.37 17.93
N VAL A 201 -10.78 13.64 17.07
CA VAL A 201 -10.91 12.18 16.96
C VAL A 201 -9.55 11.55 17.14
N GLN A 202 -9.45 10.63 18.11
CA GLN A 202 -8.22 9.90 18.37
C GLN A 202 -8.42 8.44 17.99
N LEU A 203 -7.85 8.01 16.88
CA LEU A 203 -7.78 6.62 16.48
C LEU A 203 -6.33 6.15 16.55
N THR A 204 -6.12 4.95 17.10
CA THR A 204 -4.77 4.41 17.31
C THR A 204 -4.38 3.34 16.29
N ARG A 205 -5.33 2.87 15.51
CA ARG A 205 -5.17 1.84 14.49
C ARG A 205 -5.98 2.14 13.26
N PRO A 206 -5.66 1.50 12.13
CA PRO A 206 -6.52 1.61 10.96
C PRO A 206 -7.92 1.10 11.25
N VAL A 207 -8.90 1.85 10.78
CA VAL A 207 -10.31 1.47 10.81
C VAL A 207 -10.81 1.36 9.38
N ARG A 208 -11.33 0.19 9.03
CA ARG A 208 -12.04 -0.02 7.79
C ARG A 208 -13.53 0.10 8.06
N PHE A 209 -14.16 1.08 7.45
CA PHE A 209 -15.60 1.31 7.57
C PHE A 209 -16.30 0.87 6.29
N LEU A 210 -17.15 -0.16 6.42
CA LEU A 210 -17.89 -0.74 5.29
C LEU A 210 -19.10 0.12 4.95
N HIS A 211 -18.87 1.36 4.52
CA HIS A 211 -19.92 2.27 4.11
C HIS A 211 -20.55 1.79 2.80
N PRO A 212 -21.90 1.88 2.63
CA PRO A 212 -22.58 1.32 1.45
C PRO A 212 -22.10 1.88 0.11
N ARG A 213 -21.72 3.17 0.07
CA ARG A 213 -21.27 3.83 -1.16
C ARG A 213 -19.80 3.62 -1.43
N ILE A 214 -18.98 3.67 -0.38
CA ILE A 214 -17.53 3.56 -0.50
C ILE A 214 -16.95 2.95 0.77
N PRO A 215 -16.24 1.82 0.66
CA PRO A 215 -15.49 1.30 1.80
C PRO A 215 -14.37 2.30 2.13
N LEU A 216 -14.41 2.82 3.36
CA LEU A 216 -13.46 3.82 3.81
C LEU A 216 -12.35 3.17 4.62
N TYR A 217 -11.12 3.61 4.39
CA TYR A 217 -9.98 3.37 5.28
C TYR A 217 -9.60 4.66 5.96
N ILE A 218 -9.44 4.62 7.26
CA ILE A 218 -8.83 5.71 8.01
C ILE A 218 -7.58 5.17 8.67
N VAL A 219 -6.43 5.71 8.33
CA VAL A 219 -5.13 5.25 8.81
C VAL A 219 -4.42 6.36 9.58
N PRO A 220 -4.15 6.16 10.89
CA PRO A 220 -3.43 7.15 11.67
C PRO A 220 -1.98 7.30 11.17
N ARG A 221 -1.49 8.55 11.17
CA ARG A 221 -0.10 8.89 10.84
C ARG A 221 0.66 9.57 11.98
N GLY A 222 0.05 9.69 13.15
CA GLY A 222 0.58 10.48 14.25
C GLY A 222 0.21 11.97 14.15
N ASP A 223 0.37 12.71 15.23
CA ASP A 223 0.11 14.16 15.31
C ASP A 223 -1.31 14.56 14.83
N ASP A 224 -2.31 13.75 15.17
CA ASP A 224 -3.71 13.96 14.79
C ASP A 224 -3.96 13.90 13.27
N VAL A 225 -3.02 13.41 12.51
CA VAL A 225 -3.10 13.29 11.05
C VAL A 225 -3.59 11.90 10.65
N TYR A 226 -4.52 11.88 9.71
CA TYR A 226 -5.13 10.67 9.17
C TYR A 226 -5.11 10.69 7.66
N MET A 227 -4.86 9.52 7.08
CA MET A 227 -5.09 9.30 5.67
C MET A 227 -6.44 8.63 5.49
N LEU A 228 -7.28 9.21 4.64
CA LEU A 228 -8.60 8.69 4.27
C LEU A 228 -8.57 8.23 2.83
N GLY A 229 -8.93 6.99 2.60
CA GLY A 229 -8.92 6.44 1.24
C GLY A 229 -9.81 5.22 1.09
N ALA A 230 -9.88 4.69 -0.02
CA ALA A 230 -9.55 5.29 -1.29
C ALA A 230 -10.53 4.76 -2.33
N THR A 231 -10.82 5.56 -3.31
CA THR A 231 -11.57 5.09 -4.47
C THR A 231 -10.75 4.08 -5.26
N MET A 232 -11.42 3.26 -6.07
CA MET A 232 -10.79 2.37 -7.04
C MET A 232 -11.55 2.48 -8.35
N ILE A 233 -10.99 3.25 -9.28
CA ILE A 233 -11.60 3.49 -10.59
C ILE A 233 -10.60 3.04 -11.65
N GLU A 234 -11.03 2.21 -12.60
CA GLU A 234 -10.18 1.81 -13.72
C GLU A 234 -9.92 3.02 -14.62
N SER A 235 -8.78 3.67 -14.41
CA SER A 235 -8.33 4.86 -15.13
C SER A 235 -6.86 5.12 -14.81
N ASP A 236 -6.12 5.62 -15.77
CA ASP A 236 -4.75 6.11 -15.58
C ASP A 236 -4.67 7.64 -15.49
N ASP A 237 -5.80 8.31 -15.39
CA ASP A 237 -5.86 9.76 -15.17
C ASP A 237 -5.41 10.11 -13.74
N ARG A 238 -4.30 10.85 -13.65
CA ARG A 238 -3.69 11.30 -12.39
C ARG A 238 -3.99 12.77 -12.07
N HIS A 239 -4.77 13.44 -12.88
CA HIS A 239 -4.90 14.89 -12.81
C HIS A 239 -6.18 15.39 -12.17
N CYS A 240 -7.19 14.53 -12.07
CA CYS A 240 -8.51 14.92 -11.60
C CYS A 240 -8.97 14.13 -10.39
N VAL A 241 -9.18 14.86 -9.28
CA VAL A 241 -10.01 14.38 -8.17
C VAL A 241 -11.42 14.90 -8.43
N THR A 242 -12.41 14.01 -8.41
CA THR A 242 -13.79 14.42 -8.65
C THR A 242 -14.48 14.89 -7.38
N ALA A 243 -15.41 15.83 -7.52
CA ALA A 243 -16.25 16.28 -6.41
C ALA A 243 -17.04 15.12 -5.78
N ARG A 244 -17.51 14.17 -6.60
CA ARG A 244 -18.24 12.99 -6.11
C ARG A 244 -17.37 12.13 -5.21
N SER A 245 -16.13 11.84 -5.58
CA SER A 245 -15.21 11.05 -4.77
C SER A 245 -14.93 11.71 -3.43
N MET A 246 -14.71 13.01 -3.44
CA MET A 246 -14.49 13.76 -2.20
C MET A 246 -15.72 13.77 -1.31
N LEU A 247 -16.89 13.98 -1.90
CA LEU A 247 -18.15 13.93 -1.16
C LEU A 247 -18.37 12.55 -0.52
N GLU A 248 -18.13 11.48 -1.25
CA GLU A 248 -18.31 10.11 -0.75
C GLU A 248 -17.31 9.79 0.38
N LEU A 249 -16.03 10.10 0.22
CA LEU A 249 -15.01 9.89 1.25
C LEU A 249 -15.28 10.69 2.51
N LEU A 250 -15.59 11.96 2.37
CA LEU A 250 -15.89 12.84 3.51
C LEU A 250 -17.20 12.46 4.20
N SER A 251 -18.22 12.08 3.44
CA SER A 251 -19.50 11.60 3.99
C SER A 251 -19.32 10.31 4.79
N ALA A 252 -18.48 9.40 4.32
CA ALA A 252 -18.19 8.17 5.03
C ALA A 252 -17.41 8.44 6.33
N ALA A 253 -16.43 9.34 6.30
CA ALA A 253 -15.71 9.74 7.51
C ALA A 253 -16.65 10.40 8.53
N TYR A 254 -17.53 11.28 8.08
CA TYR A 254 -18.54 11.92 8.90
C TYR A 254 -19.50 10.90 9.52
N ALA A 255 -19.89 9.87 8.77
CA ALA A 255 -20.74 8.80 9.27
C ALA A 255 -20.04 7.91 10.31
N LEU A 256 -18.73 7.74 10.19
CA LEU A 256 -17.95 7.00 11.18
C LEU A 256 -17.88 7.76 12.51
N ASN A 257 -17.57 9.03 12.46
CA ASN A 257 -17.59 9.95 13.59
C ASN A 257 -17.80 11.39 13.09
N PRO A 258 -18.90 12.06 13.50
CA PRO A 258 -19.22 13.42 13.03
C PRO A 258 -18.15 14.46 13.29
N ALA A 259 -17.27 14.25 14.26
CA ALA A 259 -16.17 15.17 14.52
C ALA A 259 -15.19 15.29 13.35
N PHE A 260 -15.14 14.32 12.44
CA PHE A 260 -14.40 14.45 11.18
C PHE A 260 -14.91 15.58 10.28
N GLY A 261 -16.14 16.04 10.49
CA GLY A 261 -16.67 17.20 9.77
C GLY A 261 -15.88 18.49 10.00
N GLU A 262 -15.20 18.60 11.15
CA GLU A 262 -14.36 19.75 11.48
C GLU A 262 -12.86 19.52 11.19
N ALA A 263 -12.53 18.40 10.55
CA ALA A 263 -11.15 18.12 10.19
C ALA A 263 -10.61 19.14 9.18
N GLU A 264 -9.35 19.52 9.38
CA GLU A 264 -8.63 20.34 8.40
C GLU A 264 -8.15 19.43 7.25
N ILE A 265 -8.48 19.79 6.02
CA ILE A 265 -7.99 19.09 4.84
C ILE A 265 -6.59 19.59 4.54
N LEU A 266 -5.60 18.73 4.71
CA LEU A 266 -4.19 19.05 4.47
C LEU A 266 -3.79 18.81 3.02
N GLU A 267 -4.23 17.68 2.46
CA GLU A 267 -3.90 17.28 1.10
C GLU A 267 -5.07 16.54 0.46
N ILE A 268 -5.20 16.73 -0.82
CA ILE A 268 -6.07 15.94 -1.69
C ILE A 268 -5.15 15.31 -2.72
N GLY A 269 -5.21 13.99 -2.83
CA GLY A 269 -4.33 13.25 -3.72
C GLY A 269 -5.07 12.33 -4.65
N VAL A 270 -4.52 12.20 -5.84
CA VAL A 270 -4.94 11.20 -6.80
C VAL A 270 -3.71 10.61 -7.45
N ASP A 271 -3.69 9.30 -7.59
CA ASP A 271 -2.69 8.63 -8.39
C ASP A 271 -3.31 7.46 -9.15
N ALA A 272 -2.73 7.17 -10.30
CA ALA A 272 -3.05 5.97 -11.04
C ALA A 272 -2.04 4.89 -10.64
N ARG A 273 -2.54 3.85 -10.00
CA ARG A 273 -1.74 2.73 -9.54
C ARG A 273 -1.65 1.67 -10.63
N PRO A 274 -0.49 1.05 -10.80
CA PRO A 274 -0.37 -0.06 -11.74
C PRO A 274 -1.21 -1.25 -11.27
N ALA A 275 -1.90 -1.87 -12.21
CA ALA A 275 -2.70 -3.07 -11.98
C ALA A 275 -2.73 -3.93 -13.23
N PHE A 276 -2.91 -5.23 -13.05
CA PHE A 276 -3.17 -6.14 -14.15
C PHE A 276 -4.68 -6.38 -14.29
N PRO A 277 -5.18 -6.66 -15.52
CA PRO A 277 -6.61 -6.61 -15.85
C PRO A 277 -7.55 -7.42 -14.94
N TRP A 278 -7.03 -8.41 -14.31
CA TRP A 278 -7.85 -9.40 -13.62
C TRP A 278 -7.60 -9.53 -12.11
N ARG A 279 -6.74 -8.75 -11.50
CA ARG A 279 -6.29 -9.11 -10.15
C ARG A 279 -5.95 -7.99 -9.18
N GLY A 280 -6.49 -6.84 -9.34
CA GLY A 280 -6.36 -5.79 -8.35
C GLY A 280 -5.05 -5.00 -8.40
N SER A 281 -4.88 -4.13 -7.43
CA SER A 281 -3.83 -3.12 -7.44
C SER A 281 -2.46 -3.68 -7.04
N VAL A 282 -1.45 -3.35 -7.81
CA VAL A 282 -0.04 -3.67 -7.53
C VAL A 282 0.44 -3.04 -6.22
N ASN A 283 -0.07 -1.88 -5.85
CA ASN A 283 0.36 -1.17 -4.65
C ASN A 283 0.17 -1.96 -3.35
N ARG A 284 -0.92 -2.70 -3.24
CA ARG A 284 -1.18 -3.50 -2.04
C ARG A 284 -0.10 -4.54 -1.81
N VAL A 285 0.40 -5.08 -2.91
CA VAL A 285 1.41 -6.14 -2.86
C VAL A 285 2.78 -5.57 -2.59
N TRP A 286 3.09 -4.40 -3.12
CA TRP A 286 4.35 -3.74 -2.82
C TRP A 286 4.45 -3.36 -1.35
N MET A 287 3.33 -2.94 -0.75
CA MET A 287 3.28 -2.72 0.69
C MET A 287 3.45 -4.03 1.49
N ALA A 288 3.15 -5.16 0.88
CA ALA A 288 3.39 -6.47 1.49
C ALA A 288 4.85 -6.95 1.37
N GLY A 289 5.71 -6.18 0.69
CA GLY A 289 7.14 -6.48 0.57
C GLY A 289 7.57 -6.94 -0.82
N SER A 290 8.87 -6.97 -1.04
CA SER A 290 9.48 -7.27 -2.35
C SER A 290 9.24 -8.70 -2.84
N ASP A 291 8.91 -9.62 -1.96
CA ASP A 291 8.67 -11.03 -2.31
C ASP A 291 7.46 -11.23 -3.25
N ARG A 292 6.66 -10.19 -3.39
CA ARG A 292 5.53 -10.18 -4.31
C ARG A 292 5.87 -9.76 -5.71
N CYS A 293 7.00 -9.13 -5.90
CA CYS A 293 7.51 -8.79 -7.20
C CYS A 293 8.43 -9.90 -7.67
N VAL A 294 8.18 -10.43 -8.85
CA VAL A 294 9.03 -11.44 -9.47
C VAL A 294 9.74 -10.87 -10.66
N PRO A 295 10.99 -11.26 -10.89
CA PRO A 295 11.68 -10.87 -12.11
C PRO A 295 11.02 -11.55 -13.30
N GLY A 296 10.77 -10.79 -14.34
CA GLY A 296 10.39 -11.25 -15.66
C GLY A 296 11.37 -10.73 -16.67
N THR A 297 11.19 -11.12 -17.92
CA THR A 297 12.00 -10.63 -19.03
C THR A 297 11.10 -9.91 -20.01
N ASP A 298 11.46 -8.69 -20.41
CA ASP A 298 10.76 -7.98 -21.49
C ASP A 298 11.12 -8.58 -22.85
N GLY A 299 10.51 -8.08 -23.94
CA GLY A 299 10.80 -8.53 -25.30
C GLY A 299 12.22 -8.24 -25.77
N GLN A 300 13.03 -7.53 -24.99
CA GLN A 300 14.41 -7.16 -25.30
C GLN A 300 15.42 -7.88 -24.38
N GLY A 301 14.96 -8.81 -23.56
CA GLY A 301 15.82 -9.56 -22.64
C GLY A 301 16.19 -8.84 -21.36
N GLN A 302 15.57 -7.69 -21.06
CA GLN A 302 15.82 -6.96 -19.82
C GLN A 302 14.98 -7.54 -18.68
N VAL A 303 15.53 -7.54 -17.49
CA VAL A 303 14.81 -7.97 -16.29
C VAL A 303 13.82 -6.89 -15.91
N VAL A 304 12.56 -7.27 -15.85
CA VAL A 304 11.44 -6.43 -15.43
C VAL A 304 10.81 -7.09 -14.22
N TRP A 305 10.74 -6.37 -13.11
CA TRP A 305 10.04 -6.85 -11.94
C TRP A 305 8.55 -6.62 -12.10
N ARG A 306 7.79 -7.69 -12.04
CA ARG A 306 6.34 -7.62 -12.08
C ARG A 306 5.74 -8.24 -10.84
N GLN A 307 4.57 -7.75 -10.48
CA GLN A 307 3.80 -8.31 -9.41
C GLN A 307 3.23 -9.68 -9.79
N LEU A 308 3.30 -10.63 -8.87
CA LEU A 308 2.54 -11.86 -9.00
C LEU A 308 1.04 -11.58 -8.87
N ARG A 309 0.27 -12.20 -9.73
CA ARG A 309 -1.19 -12.24 -9.62
C ARG A 309 -1.57 -13.09 -8.42
N ARG A 310 -2.75 -12.82 -7.88
CA ARG A 310 -3.32 -13.69 -6.85
C ARG A 310 -3.43 -15.12 -7.42
N GLY A 311 -2.83 -16.08 -6.73
CA GLY A 311 -2.80 -17.48 -7.18
C GLY A 311 -1.85 -17.77 -8.34
N GLU A 312 -1.18 -16.78 -8.88
CA GLU A 312 -0.17 -16.99 -9.91
C GLU A 312 1.13 -17.48 -9.27
N ARG A 313 1.70 -18.51 -9.83
CA ARG A 313 3.04 -18.97 -9.46
C ARG A 313 4.08 -18.16 -10.22
N ALA A 314 5.25 -17.95 -9.59
CA ALA A 314 6.40 -17.47 -10.33
C ALA A 314 6.66 -18.41 -11.49
N LEU A 315 6.81 -17.85 -12.71
CA LEU A 315 7.17 -18.67 -13.87
C LEU A 315 8.54 -19.31 -13.59
N PRO A 316 8.71 -20.59 -13.95
CA PRO A 316 10.01 -21.21 -13.85
C PRO A 316 11.02 -20.40 -14.68
N LYS A 317 12.27 -20.33 -14.22
CA LYS A 317 13.35 -19.55 -14.86
C LYS A 317 13.55 -19.89 -16.35
N ASN A 318 13.02 -21.03 -16.80
CA ASN A 318 13.11 -21.57 -18.15
C ASN A 318 11.72 -21.83 -18.75
N GLY A 319 10.73 -21.02 -18.42
CA GLY A 319 9.41 -21.11 -19.03
C GLY A 319 9.47 -20.87 -20.53
N PRO A 320 8.56 -21.48 -21.32
CA PRO A 320 8.54 -21.29 -22.77
C PRO A 320 8.33 -19.85 -23.16
#